data_0deebbd44579d7c00318dc47c2129b28
#
_entry.id   0deebbd44579d7c00318dc47c2129b28
#
_cell.length_a   1.000
_cell.length_b   1.000
_cell.length_c   1.000
_cell.angle_alpha   90.00
_cell.angle_beta   90.00
_cell.angle_gamma   90.00
#
_symmetry.space_group_name_H-M   'P 1'
#
loop_
_entity.id
_entity.type
_entity.pdbx_description
1 polymer ?
#
loop_
_entity_poly.entity_id
_entity_poly.type
_entity_poly.pdbx_seq_one_letter_code
_entity_poly.pdbx_strand_id
1 'polypeptide(L)'
;MAHRSAALWLLLTSALGQFSNEALAQPATAGPPAVGVVRAERQQITQTDEFIGRIQAIGRVALVARVSAFLEKRLFVEGAEVKQGDLLYLLEQPPFQAQVDADKANVEQLAAQHTYAQQQLTRAQSLLGTPAGLQQTVDQTLSNERSLAGQVAAAQAQLNIAQINLGYTEIRAPIDGKISSTVVTEGNVVSPTTGTLANLVSQDPMYVIFPVSMPIALDLRNRYASKGGFSAVVIKLRLSDGQIYASEGKLDYVSPTVAENTDTLTVRGVIPNTVLPGMKAGEPGSRELTDGEFVTVLLEGVQPIVVLGIPRAAVLSDQQGDYVYVVDAQNKAQIRRIQLGQSTPTTAVVSDGLKEGELVISEGLQRARPGETVLPGPATPPPAAASPASGK
;
A
#
# COMPACT_ATOMS: atom_id res chain seq x y z
N MET A 1 -51.20 17.44 -64.72
CA MET A 1 -51.67 16.35 -65.59
C MET A 1 -52.23 15.28 -64.65
N ALA A 2 -53.52 15.30 -64.48
CA ALA A 2 -54.54 14.50 -65.18
C ALA A 2 -54.52 13.05 -64.71
N HIS A 3 -55.47 12.46 -64.22
CA HIS A 3 -56.90 12.38 -64.27
C HIS A 3 -57.36 11.12 -63.49
N ARG A 4 -58.37 11.22 -62.71
CA ARG A 4 -59.78 10.72 -62.92
C ARG A 4 -59.95 9.27 -62.45
N SER A 5 -60.91 8.92 -61.78
CA SER A 5 -62.32 9.14 -61.52
C SER A 5 -63.03 7.86 -61.21
N ALA A 6 -63.91 7.93 -60.29
CA ALA A 6 -65.33 7.53 -60.29
C ALA A 6 -65.62 6.04 -60.06
N ALA A 7 -66.34 5.72 -59.08
CA ALA A 7 -67.82 5.71 -58.85
C ALA A 7 -68.29 4.25 -58.90
N LEU A 8 -69.11 3.70 -58.11
CA LEU A 8 -70.46 3.95 -57.70
C LEU A 8 -71.20 2.64 -57.37
N TRP A 9 -72.15 2.69 -56.50
CA TRP A 9 -73.35 1.83 -56.27
C TRP A 9 -73.27 0.62 -55.38
N LEU A 10 -73.79 0.78 -54.16
CA LEU A 10 -75.12 0.37 -53.66
C LEU A 10 -75.52 -1.09 -53.88
N LEU A 11 -75.69 -1.79 -52.75
CA LEU A 11 -76.93 -2.54 -52.51
C LEU A 11 -77.10 -2.86 -50.99
N LEU A 12 -78.26 -2.49 -50.57
CA LEU A 12 -78.96 -2.66 -49.32
C LEU A 12 -79.41 -4.11 -49.18
N THR A 13 -79.09 -4.79 -48.02
CA THR A 13 -80.04 -5.78 -47.44
C THR A 13 -79.91 -5.88 -45.97
N SER A 14 -81.01 -5.76 -45.29
CA SER A 14 -81.32 -5.91 -43.90
C SER A 14 -81.07 -7.37 -43.37
N ALA A 15 -80.47 -7.50 -42.17
CA ALA A 15 -80.80 -8.63 -41.31
C ALA A 15 -80.62 -8.27 -39.81
N LEU A 16 -81.66 -8.53 -39.10
CA LEU A 16 -81.94 -8.37 -37.70
C LEU A 16 -80.83 -8.97 -36.76
N GLY A 17 -80.56 -8.20 -35.74
CA GLY A 17 -80.61 -8.62 -34.32
C GLY A 17 -79.89 -9.78 -33.82
N GLN A 18 -78.76 -9.51 -33.13
CA GLN A 18 -78.45 -10.23 -31.90
C GLN A 18 -77.78 -9.23 -30.88
N PHE A 19 -78.53 -8.86 -29.87
CA PHE A 19 -77.97 -8.22 -28.69
C PHE A 19 -77.13 -9.26 -27.97
N SER A 20 -75.80 -9.20 -28.19
CA SER A 20 -74.85 -9.87 -27.34
C SER A 20 -74.72 -9.07 -26.05
N ASN A 21 -75.16 -9.65 -24.97
CA ASN A 21 -75.05 -9.21 -23.59
C ASN A 21 -73.55 -9.16 -23.25
N GLU A 22 -72.85 -8.03 -23.42
CA GLU A 22 -71.53 -7.82 -22.86
C GLU A 22 -71.71 -7.81 -21.34
N ALA A 23 -71.42 -8.96 -20.76
CA ALA A 23 -71.21 -9.09 -19.31
C ALA A 23 -70.05 -8.17 -18.95
N LEU A 24 -70.33 -7.03 -18.33
CA LEU A 24 -69.34 -6.20 -17.61
C LEU A 24 -68.58 -7.16 -16.69
N ALA A 25 -67.35 -7.51 -17.11
CA ALA A 25 -66.39 -8.17 -16.26
C ALA A 25 -66.13 -7.23 -15.07
N GLN A 26 -66.72 -7.52 -13.96
CA GLN A 26 -66.36 -6.90 -12.70
C GLN A 26 -64.84 -7.09 -12.53
N PRO A 27 -64.07 -6.01 -12.23
CA PRO A 27 -62.68 -6.18 -11.87
C PRO A 27 -62.63 -7.14 -10.66
N ALA A 28 -61.99 -8.31 -10.88
CA ALA A 28 -61.76 -9.22 -9.81
C ALA A 28 -61.07 -8.40 -8.68
N THR A 29 -61.67 -8.38 -7.51
CA THR A 29 -61.09 -7.81 -6.32
C THR A 29 -59.80 -8.61 -6.10
N ALA A 30 -58.64 -8.05 -6.60
CA ALA A 30 -57.35 -8.63 -6.36
C ALA A 30 -57.16 -8.68 -4.85
N GLY A 31 -57.03 -9.90 -4.30
CA GLY A 31 -56.74 -10.06 -2.90
C GLY A 31 -55.52 -9.24 -2.46
N PRO A 32 -55.30 -9.08 -1.16
CA PRO A 32 -54.15 -8.32 -0.67
C PRO A 32 -52.86 -8.73 -1.39
N PRO A 33 -52.07 -7.78 -1.89
CA PRO A 33 -50.85 -8.11 -2.63
C PRO A 33 -49.88 -8.90 -1.75
N ALA A 34 -49.36 -10.01 -2.27
CA ALA A 34 -48.31 -10.79 -1.61
C ALA A 34 -47.00 -10.02 -1.66
N VAL A 35 -46.36 -9.88 -0.50
CA VAL A 35 -45.06 -9.18 -0.34
C VAL A 35 -44.08 -10.04 0.47
N GLY A 36 -42.84 -10.03 0.10
CA GLY A 36 -41.75 -10.65 0.87
C GLY A 36 -41.29 -9.73 2.00
N VAL A 37 -41.29 -10.22 3.22
CA VAL A 37 -40.88 -9.46 4.40
C VAL A 37 -39.67 -10.08 5.06
N VAL A 38 -38.81 -9.20 5.59
CA VAL A 38 -37.62 -9.56 6.38
C VAL A 38 -37.75 -8.87 7.75
N ARG A 39 -37.40 -9.59 8.79
CA ARG A 39 -37.32 -9.01 10.11
C ARG A 39 -36.09 -8.17 10.28
N ALA A 40 -36.23 -6.95 10.79
CA ALA A 40 -35.12 -6.11 11.17
C ALA A 40 -34.39 -6.72 12.36
N GLU A 41 -33.19 -7.20 12.15
CA GLU A 41 -32.40 -7.90 13.17
C GLU A 41 -31.01 -7.26 13.33
N ARG A 42 -30.46 -7.46 14.55
CA ARG A 42 -29.08 -7.05 14.79
C ARG A 42 -28.12 -8.01 14.09
N GLN A 43 -27.32 -7.45 13.21
CA GLN A 43 -26.31 -8.17 12.44
C GLN A 43 -24.92 -7.65 12.79
N GLN A 44 -23.94 -8.55 12.78
CA GLN A 44 -22.54 -8.17 12.86
C GLN A 44 -22.05 -7.80 11.46
N ILE A 45 -21.61 -6.56 11.29
CA ILE A 45 -21.00 -6.12 10.06
C ILE A 45 -19.60 -5.57 10.33
N THR A 46 -18.71 -5.83 9.41
CA THR A 46 -17.40 -5.19 9.36
C THR A 46 -17.53 -3.94 8.51
N GLN A 47 -17.29 -2.79 9.11
CA GLN A 47 -17.26 -1.54 8.37
C GLN A 47 -15.95 -1.45 7.59
N THR A 48 -16.06 -1.11 6.32
CA THR A 48 -14.94 -0.93 5.40
C THR A 48 -14.99 0.47 4.83
N ASP A 49 -13.92 1.22 5.03
CA ASP A 49 -13.72 2.52 4.41
C ASP A 49 -12.75 2.36 3.23
N GLU A 50 -13.10 2.90 2.05
CA GLU A 50 -12.30 2.78 0.83
C GLU A 50 -11.53 4.06 0.53
N PHE A 51 -10.24 3.93 0.21
CA PHE A 51 -9.37 5.04 -0.15
C PHE A 51 -8.52 4.66 -1.37
N ILE A 52 -8.15 5.65 -2.17
CA ILE A 52 -7.15 5.44 -3.22
C ILE A 52 -5.77 5.66 -2.61
N GLY A 53 -4.93 4.64 -2.68
CA GLY A 53 -3.57 4.65 -2.17
C GLY A 53 -2.53 4.35 -3.24
N ARG A 54 -1.28 4.52 -2.86
CA ARG A 54 -0.13 4.21 -3.69
C ARG A 54 0.84 3.31 -2.93
N ILE A 55 1.30 2.27 -3.60
CA ILE A 55 2.37 1.41 -3.09
C ILE A 55 3.69 2.15 -3.18
N GLN A 56 4.50 2.05 -2.14
CA GLN A 56 5.81 2.67 -2.07
C GLN A 56 6.81 1.74 -1.41
N ALA A 57 7.98 1.59 -2.02
CA ALA A 57 9.07 0.86 -1.38
C ALA A 57 9.54 1.54 -0.10
N ILE A 58 9.90 0.75 0.90
CA ILE A 58 10.43 1.25 2.18
C ILE A 58 11.82 1.86 1.98
N GLY A 59 12.68 1.19 1.20
CA GLY A 59 14.03 1.64 0.91
C GLY A 59 14.20 1.97 -0.57
N ARG A 60 14.75 3.15 -0.85
CA ARG A 60 15.19 3.55 -2.19
C ARG A 60 16.60 4.11 -2.09
N VAL A 61 17.52 3.54 -2.82
CA VAL A 61 18.91 3.96 -2.84
C VAL A 61 19.36 4.20 -4.26
N ALA A 62 19.85 5.40 -4.51
CA ALA A 62 20.55 5.73 -5.76
C ALA A 62 22.01 5.29 -5.62
N LEU A 63 22.44 4.37 -6.46
CA LEU A 63 23.83 3.93 -6.53
C LEU A 63 24.64 4.97 -7.28
N VAL A 64 25.68 5.50 -6.64
CA VAL A 64 26.57 6.53 -7.20
C VAL A 64 28.02 6.11 -7.04
N ALA A 65 28.88 6.47 -7.99
CA ALA A 65 30.31 6.32 -7.83
C ALA A 65 30.85 7.33 -6.81
N ARG A 66 31.75 6.88 -5.92
CA ARG A 66 32.40 7.75 -4.92
C ARG A 66 33.82 8.17 -5.34
N VAL A 67 34.37 7.49 -6.35
CA VAL A 67 35.68 7.79 -6.95
C VAL A 67 35.52 7.92 -8.46
N SER A 68 36.47 8.57 -9.09
CA SER A 68 36.51 8.71 -10.55
C SER A 68 37.36 7.59 -11.14
N ALA A 69 36.72 6.71 -11.93
CA ALA A 69 37.38 5.56 -12.55
C ALA A 69 36.59 5.07 -13.78
N PHE A 70 37.16 4.21 -14.59
CA PHE A 70 36.43 3.50 -15.65
C PHE A 70 35.52 2.45 -15.03
N LEU A 71 34.29 2.33 -15.54
CA LEU A 71 33.38 1.23 -15.22
C LEU A 71 33.82 -0.02 -16.00
N GLU A 72 34.48 -0.97 -15.33
CA GLU A 72 34.99 -2.18 -16.00
C GLU A 72 33.87 -3.17 -16.27
N LYS A 73 33.06 -3.47 -15.22
CA LYS A 73 32.05 -4.52 -15.33
C LYS A 73 30.79 -4.17 -14.53
N ARG A 74 29.66 -4.60 -15.08
CA ARG A 74 28.37 -4.70 -14.40
C ARG A 74 28.10 -6.18 -14.08
N LEU A 75 27.91 -6.51 -12.83
CA LEU A 75 27.84 -7.90 -12.33
C LEU A 75 26.43 -8.34 -11.96
N PHE A 76 25.41 -7.63 -12.43
CA PHE A 76 24.00 -7.96 -12.19
C PHE A 76 23.19 -7.95 -13.49
N VAL A 77 22.02 -8.58 -13.45
CA VAL A 77 21.01 -8.50 -14.50
C VAL A 77 20.04 -7.36 -14.15
N GLU A 78 19.76 -6.48 -15.11
CA GLU A 78 18.81 -5.39 -14.90
C GLU A 78 17.42 -5.91 -14.57
N GLY A 79 16.79 -5.31 -13.57
CA GLY A 79 15.50 -5.77 -13.05
C GLY A 79 15.56 -7.00 -12.15
N ALA A 80 16.72 -7.57 -11.86
CA ALA A 80 16.87 -8.66 -10.91
C ALA A 80 16.78 -8.18 -9.45
N GLU A 81 16.42 -9.07 -8.54
CA GLU A 81 16.60 -8.85 -7.11
C GLU A 81 18.03 -9.18 -6.70
N VAL A 82 18.62 -8.31 -5.89
CA VAL A 82 19.96 -8.45 -5.32
C VAL A 82 19.89 -8.40 -3.81
N LYS A 83 20.87 -9.02 -3.17
CA LYS A 83 20.99 -9.02 -1.70
C LYS A 83 21.99 -7.96 -1.25
N GLN A 84 21.80 -7.48 -0.04
CA GLN A 84 22.76 -6.60 0.61
C GLN A 84 24.17 -7.21 0.58
N GLY A 85 25.15 -6.43 0.14
CA GLY A 85 26.56 -6.85 -0.02
C GLY A 85 26.91 -7.42 -1.39
N ASP A 86 25.94 -7.77 -2.24
CA ASP A 86 26.23 -8.24 -3.61
C ASP A 86 27.02 -7.18 -4.38
N LEU A 87 28.06 -7.63 -5.11
CA LEU A 87 28.88 -6.77 -5.95
C LEU A 87 28.10 -6.45 -7.24
N LEU A 88 27.82 -5.17 -7.45
CA LEU A 88 27.00 -4.70 -8.56
C LEU A 88 27.84 -4.13 -9.69
N TYR A 89 28.79 -3.28 -9.35
CA TYR A 89 29.71 -2.68 -10.33
C TYR A 89 31.14 -2.83 -9.84
N LEU A 90 32.01 -3.09 -10.79
CA LEU A 90 33.45 -3.10 -10.59
C LEU A 90 34.05 -1.94 -11.42
N LEU A 91 34.72 -1.03 -10.74
CA LEU A 91 35.48 0.03 -11.34
C LEU A 91 36.95 -0.37 -11.49
N GLU A 92 37.72 0.34 -12.34
CA GLU A 92 39.13 0.13 -12.51
C GLU A 92 39.88 0.22 -11.17
N GLN A 93 40.50 -0.88 -10.74
CA GLN A 93 41.21 -1.00 -9.46
C GLN A 93 42.73 -0.70 -9.53
N PRO A 94 43.46 -1.01 -10.62
CA PRO A 94 44.93 -0.97 -10.61
C PRO A 94 45.54 0.37 -10.15
N PRO A 95 45.02 1.55 -10.48
CA PRO A 95 45.57 2.82 -10.00
C PRO A 95 45.43 2.98 -8.49
N PHE A 96 44.30 2.55 -7.93
CA PHE A 96 44.03 2.64 -6.51
C PHE A 96 44.84 1.62 -5.72
N GLN A 97 45.05 0.41 -6.26
CA GLN A 97 45.90 -0.60 -5.67
C GLN A 97 47.37 -0.13 -5.61
N ALA A 98 47.86 0.47 -6.70
CA ALA A 98 49.22 1.02 -6.72
C ALA A 98 49.41 2.12 -5.67
N GLN A 99 48.38 2.94 -5.41
CA GLN A 99 48.44 3.96 -4.35
C GLN A 99 48.49 3.33 -2.96
N VAL A 100 47.68 2.29 -2.70
CA VAL A 100 47.73 1.53 -1.45
C VAL A 100 49.10 0.93 -1.22
N ASP A 101 49.70 0.32 -2.24
CA ASP A 101 51.01 -0.30 -2.13
C ASP A 101 52.13 0.75 -1.87
N ALA A 102 52.05 1.93 -2.52
CA ALA A 102 52.97 3.02 -2.26
C ALA A 102 52.87 3.57 -0.83
N ASP A 103 51.64 3.83 -0.35
CA ASP A 103 51.41 4.33 1.03
C ASP A 103 51.80 3.30 2.05
N LYS A 104 51.57 2.00 1.80
CA LYS A 104 52.04 0.90 2.64
C LYS A 104 53.55 0.88 2.78
N ALA A 105 54.28 1.00 1.66
CA ALA A 105 55.73 1.06 1.68
C ALA A 105 56.26 2.29 2.44
N ASN A 106 55.58 3.42 2.37
CA ASN A 106 55.91 4.62 3.17
C ASN A 106 55.71 4.39 4.67
N VAL A 107 54.64 3.74 5.08
CA VAL A 107 54.41 3.34 6.50
C VAL A 107 55.53 2.41 6.99
N GLU A 108 55.90 1.41 6.20
CA GLU A 108 56.98 0.48 6.54
C GLU A 108 58.32 1.19 6.70
N GLN A 109 58.66 2.13 5.80
CA GLN A 109 59.87 2.94 5.87
C GLN A 109 59.92 3.77 7.19
N LEU A 110 58.83 4.50 7.48
CA LEU A 110 58.77 5.35 8.67
C LEU A 110 58.73 4.55 9.95
N ALA A 111 58.12 3.37 9.96
CA ALA A 111 58.12 2.45 11.09
C ALA A 111 59.52 1.91 11.41
N ALA A 112 60.34 1.62 10.39
CA ALA A 112 61.71 1.21 10.56
C ALA A 112 62.56 2.36 11.17
N GLN A 113 62.37 3.59 10.70
CA GLN A 113 63.00 4.80 11.23
C GLN A 113 62.62 5.06 12.70
N HIS A 114 61.33 4.90 13.04
CA HIS A 114 60.82 5.05 14.39
C HIS A 114 61.43 3.97 15.32
N THR A 115 61.48 2.71 14.87
CA THR A 115 62.10 1.62 15.62
C THR A 115 63.60 1.91 15.92
N TYR A 116 64.32 2.46 14.92
CA TYR A 116 65.70 2.90 15.11
C TYR A 116 65.80 4.03 16.16
N ALA A 117 64.93 5.04 16.10
CA ALA A 117 64.89 6.14 17.07
C ALA A 117 64.54 5.67 18.48
N GLN A 118 63.61 4.70 18.65
CA GLN A 118 63.33 4.04 19.93
C GLN A 118 64.56 3.36 20.50
N GLN A 119 65.34 2.63 19.68
CA GLN A 119 66.60 2.00 20.12
C GLN A 119 67.64 3.05 20.53
N GLN A 120 67.75 4.17 19.84
CA GLN A 120 68.64 5.29 20.21
C GLN A 120 68.20 5.93 21.53
N LEU A 121 66.89 6.17 21.75
CA LEU A 121 66.35 6.69 23.00
C LEU A 121 66.65 5.73 24.18
N THR A 122 66.41 4.41 24.01
CA THR A 122 66.70 3.42 25.00
C THR A 122 68.19 3.38 25.36
N ARG A 123 69.13 3.49 24.39
CA ARG A 123 70.54 3.60 24.63
C ARG A 123 70.93 4.88 25.37
N ALA A 124 70.40 6.04 24.96
CA ALA A 124 70.63 7.31 25.66
C ALA A 124 70.15 7.28 27.10
N GLN A 125 69.00 6.72 27.36
CA GLN A 125 68.47 6.53 28.71
C GLN A 125 69.30 5.58 29.58
N SER A 126 69.85 4.48 29.04
CA SER A 126 70.71 3.58 29.76
C SER A 126 72.07 4.16 30.16
N LEU A 127 72.57 5.12 29.36
CA LEU A 127 73.83 5.82 29.61
C LEU A 127 73.65 6.94 30.62
N LEU A 128 72.43 7.44 30.91
CA LEU A 128 72.18 8.59 31.78
C LEU A 128 72.71 8.35 33.21
N GLY A 129 72.74 7.12 33.69
CA GLY A 129 73.32 6.74 34.99
C GLY A 129 74.87 6.59 35.04
N THR A 130 75.56 6.92 33.92
CA THR A 130 77.04 6.82 33.80
C THR A 130 77.59 8.25 33.64
N PRO A 131 78.95 8.43 33.94
CA PRO A 131 79.57 9.74 33.72
C PRO A 131 79.54 10.29 32.27
N ALA A 132 79.25 9.42 31.31
CA ALA A 132 79.14 9.82 29.87
C ALA A 132 77.74 10.21 29.46
N GLY A 133 76.71 10.10 30.33
CA GLY A 133 75.31 10.40 30.04
C GLY A 133 75.00 11.90 30.14
N LEU A 134 74.40 12.45 29.09
CA LEU A 134 73.91 13.83 29.10
C LEU A 134 72.37 13.88 28.98
N GLN A 135 71.71 14.61 29.89
CA GLN A 135 70.26 14.81 29.83
C GLN A 135 69.80 15.41 28.48
N GLN A 136 70.57 16.34 27.95
CA GLN A 136 70.29 16.92 26.62
C GLN A 136 70.18 15.89 25.48
N THR A 137 71.01 14.84 25.53
CA THR A 137 70.93 13.76 24.54
C THR A 137 69.66 12.94 24.67
N VAL A 138 69.20 12.66 25.89
CA VAL A 138 67.94 11.99 26.13
C VAL A 138 66.77 12.83 25.62
N ASP A 139 66.75 14.10 25.96
CA ASP A 139 65.67 15.02 25.51
C ASP A 139 65.63 15.14 24.01
N GLN A 140 66.80 15.18 23.34
CA GLN A 140 66.91 15.26 21.85
C GLN A 140 66.44 13.94 21.21
N THR A 141 66.82 12.77 21.74
CA THR A 141 66.41 11.46 21.20
C THR A 141 64.93 11.20 21.45
N LEU A 142 64.40 11.62 22.59
CA LEU A 142 62.96 11.58 22.92
C LEU A 142 62.14 12.45 21.95
N SER A 143 62.63 13.66 21.70
CA SER A 143 61.96 14.57 20.70
C SER A 143 61.95 13.98 19.31
N ASN A 144 63.03 13.33 18.87
CA ASN A 144 63.13 12.67 17.57
C ASN A 144 62.22 11.45 17.48
N GLU A 145 62.19 10.62 18.52
CA GLU A 145 61.32 9.43 18.62
C GLU A 145 59.86 9.86 18.49
N ARG A 146 59.41 10.86 19.29
CA ARG A 146 58.04 11.40 19.20
C ARG A 146 57.68 11.99 17.86
N SER A 147 58.63 12.67 17.19
CA SER A 147 58.43 13.20 15.85
C SER A 147 58.20 12.07 14.84
N LEU A 148 59.00 11.02 14.90
CA LEU A 148 58.86 9.85 13.99
C LEU A 148 57.58 9.07 14.29
N ALA A 149 57.19 8.93 15.58
CA ALA A 149 55.92 8.33 15.97
C ALA A 149 54.75 9.08 15.34
N GLY A 150 54.77 10.43 15.36
CA GLY A 150 53.79 11.27 14.71
C GLY A 150 53.74 11.09 13.17
N GLN A 151 54.94 10.95 12.55
CA GLN A 151 55.02 10.71 11.09
C GLN A 151 54.46 9.31 10.72
N VAL A 152 54.69 8.27 11.50
CA VAL A 152 54.10 6.93 11.30
C VAL A 152 52.59 7.01 11.36
N ALA A 153 52.05 7.72 12.37
CA ALA A 153 50.63 7.87 12.53
C ALA A 153 49.99 8.61 11.33
N ALA A 154 50.67 9.66 10.83
CA ALA A 154 50.20 10.39 9.64
C ALA A 154 50.22 9.53 8.37
N ALA A 155 51.32 8.76 8.16
CA ALA A 155 51.39 7.81 7.03
C ALA A 155 50.36 6.70 7.09
N GLN A 156 50.06 6.20 8.29
CA GLN A 156 49.01 5.19 8.51
C GLN A 156 47.65 5.77 8.15
N ALA A 157 47.37 7.01 8.51
CA ALA A 157 46.12 7.68 8.13
C ALA A 157 45.99 7.82 6.60
N GLN A 158 47.11 8.15 5.90
CA GLN A 158 47.13 8.21 4.44
C GLN A 158 46.86 6.87 3.79
N LEU A 159 47.49 5.79 4.29
CA LEU A 159 47.22 4.43 3.84
C LEU A 159 45.76 4.04 4.00
N ASN A 160 45.12 4.39 5.15
CA ASN A 160 43.71 4.14 5.36
C ASN A 160 42.82 4.86 4.32
N ILE A 161 43.14 6.11 3.95
CA ILE A 161 42.42 6.85 2.90
C ILE A 161 42.55 6.13 1.56
N ALA A 162 43.74 5.67 1.20
CA ALA A 162 43.96 4.93 -0.05
C ALA A 162 43.15 3.61 -0.06
N GLN A 163 43.13 2.89 1.03
CA GLN A 163 42.36 1.65 1.17
C GLN A 163 40.84 1.90 1.06
N ILE A 164 40.32 2.99 1.64
CA ILE A 164 38.91 3.40 1.51
C ILE A 164 38.59 3.71 0.05
N ASN A 165 39.47 4.43 -0.65
CA ASN A 165 39.27 4.76 -2.05
C ASN A 165 39.31 3.50 -2.96
N LEU A 166 40.16 2.56 -2.66
CA LEU A 166 40.16 1.25 -3.33
C LEU A 166 38.84 0.51 -3.04
N GLY A 167 38.35 0.51 -1.81
CA GLY A 167 37.06 -0.07 -1.48
C GLY A 167 35.88 0.56 -2.23
N TYR A 168 35.96 1.84 -2.61
CA TYR A 168 34.95 2.52 -3.40
C TYR A 168 34.94 2.13 -4.89
N THR A 169 35.94 1.39 -5.36
CA THR A 169 35.94 0.80 -6.71
C THR A 169 34.98 -0.39 -6.83
N GLU A 170 34.56 -0.95 -5.71
CA GLU A 170 33.55 -2.00 -5.64
C GLU A 170 32.23 -1.40 -5.16
N ILE A 171 31.27 -1.24 -6.07
CA ILE A 171 29.95 -0.74 -5.71
C ILE A 171 29.06 -1.92 -5.38
N ARG A 172 28.71 -2.04 -4.10
CA ARG A 172 27.88 -3.13 -3.56
C ARG A 172 26.50 -2.65 -3.21
N ALA A 173 25.54 -3.59 -3.20
CA ALA A 173 24.17 -3.33 -2.79
C ALA A 173 24.11 -2.96 -1.30
N PRO A 174 23.60 -1.77 -0.94
CA PRO A 174 23.46 -1.36 0.48
C PRO A 174 22.25 -1.96 1.18
N ILE A 175 21.25 -2.43 0.43
CA ILE A 175 20.01 -3.04 0.92
C ILE A 175 19.62 -4.21 0.00
N ASP A 176 18.74 -5.08 0.48
CA ASP A 176 18.06 -6.04 -0.36
C ASP A 176 17.03 -5.32 -1.25
N GLY A 177 16.90 -5.72 -2.51
CA GLY A 177 15.90 -5.12 -3.37
C GLY A 177 16.09 -5.42 -4.85
N LYS A 178 15.24 -4.80 -5.66
CA LYS A 178 15.28 -4.89 -7.12
C LYS A 178 16.06 -3.73 -7.70
N ILE A 179 17.03 -4.04 -8.56
CA ILE A 179 17.86 -3.04 -9.22
C ILE A 179 17.21 -2.60 -10.54
N SER A 180 17.27 -1.29 -10.82
CA SER A 180 16.79 -0.73 -12.09
C SER A 180 17.76 -1.04 -13.24
N SER A 181 17.41 -0.56 -14.45
CA SER A 181 18.37 -0.48 -15.55
C SER A 181 19.55 0.44 -15.21
N THR A 182 20.72 0.12 -15.74
CA THR A 182 21.91 0.98 -15.61
C THR A 182 21.80 2.19 -16.53
N VAL A 183 22.28 3.34 -16.06
CA VAL A 183 22.32 4.59 -16.85
C VAL A 183 23.63 4.71 -17.62
N VAL A 184 24.72 4.09 -17.11
CA VAL A 184 26.06 4.17 -17.66
C VAL A 184 26.52 2.80 -18.10
N THR A 185 27.02 2.69 -19.35
CA THR A 185 27.54 1.45 -19.92
C THR A 185 29.01 1.21 -19.55
N GLU A 186 29.41 -0.05 -19.56
CA GLU A 186 30.81 -0.47 -19.37
C GLU A 186 31.75 0.27 -20.33
N GLY A 187 32.95 0.57 -19.88
CA GLY A 187 33.95 1.33 -20.63
C GLY A 187 33.84 2.85 -20.50
N ASN A 188 32.83 3.39 -19.85
CA ASN A 188 32.72 4.81 -19.57
C ASN A 188 33.34 5.18 -18.23
N VAL A 189 33.82 6.43 -18.14
CA VAL A 189 34.31 7.00 -16.87
C VAL A 189 33.09 7.37 -16.01
N VAL A 190 33.11 6.93 -14.76
CA VAL A 190 32.14 7.34 -13.73
C VAL A 190 32.85 8.13 -12.63
N SER A 191 32.13 9.02 -12.00
CA SER A 191 32.64 9.91 -10.97
C SER A 191 31.49 10.34 -10.01
N PRO A 192 31.78 10.96 -8.86
CA PRO A 192 30.75 11.51 -7.99
C PRO A 192 29.80 12.51 -8.67
N THR A 193 30.23 13.14 -9.76
CA THR A 193 29.44 14.11 -10.53
C THR A 193 28.65 13.47 -11.68
N THR A 194 28.89 12.21 -12.00
CA THR A 194 28.14 11.47 -13.05
C THR A 194 26.66 11.28 -12.69
N GLY A 195 26.36 11.29 -11.38
CA GLY A 195 25.01 11.08 -10.88
C GLY A 195 24.70 9.59 -10.62
N THR A 196 23.44 9.23 -10.73
CA THR A 196 22.95 7.89 -10.41
C THR A 196 23.32 6.89 -11.50
N LEU A 197 23.98 5.80 -11.13
CA LEU A 197 24.29 4.67 -12.01
C LEU A 197 23.10 3.73 -12.19
N ALA A 198 22.43 3.40 -11.08
CA ALA A 198 21.19 2.64 -11.02
C ALA A 198 20.46 2.95 -9.73
N ASN A 199 19.15 2.65 -9.67
CA ASN A 199 18.36 2.73 -8.45
C ASN A 199 18.12 1.33 -7.89
N LEU A 200 18.24 1.19 -6.59
CA LEU A 200 17.90 -0.04 -5.85
C LEU A 200 16.67 0.22 -4.98
N VAL A 201 15.65 -0.62 -5.13
CA VAL A 201 14.34 -0.44 -4.51
C VAL A 201 13.97 -1.70 -3.73
N SER A 202 13.72 -1.56 -2.41
CA SER A 202 13.29 -2.68 -1.59
C SER A 202 11.94 -3.23 -2.09
N GLN A 203 11.74 -4.55 -1.97
CA GLN A 203 10.55 -5.22 -2.51
C GLN A 203 9.61 -5.75 -1.44
N ASP A 204 10.12 -6.09 -0.26
CA ASP A 204 9.33 -6.67 0.83
C ASP A 204 9.95 -6.27 2.18
N PRO A 205 9.14 -5.74 3.12
CA PRO A 205 7.75 -5.30 2.94
C PRO A 205 7.63 -3.98 2.14
N MET A 206 6.38 -3.61 1.79
CA MET A 206 6.07 -2.36 1.10
C MET A 206 5.24 -1.44 1.97
N TYR A 207 5.31 -0.14 1.72
CA TYR A 207 4.36 0.82 2.24
C TYR A 207 3.16 0.95 1.31
N VAL A 208 2.00 1.18 1.88
CA VAL A 208 0.84 1.75 1.20
C VAL A 208 0.53 3.10 1.82
N ILE A 209 0.49 4.13 0.99
CA ILE A 209 0.25 5.53 1.43
C ILE A 209 -1.04 6.01 0.81
N PHE A 210 -1.93 6.55 1.63
CA PHE A 210 -3.22 7.05 1.19
C PHE A 210 -3.66 8.26 2.01
N PRO A 211 -4.36 9.23 1.38
CA PRO A 211 -4.93 10.38 2.07
C PRO A 211 -6.28 10.02 2.69
N VAL A 212 -6.50 10.46 3.92
CA VAL A 212 -7.78 10.34 4.62
C VAL A 212 -8.27 11.74 4.96
N SER A 213 -9.51 12.09 4.59
CA SER A 213 -10.07 13.40 4.92
C SER A 213 -10.25 13.57 6.44
N MET A 214 -10.11 14.81 6.92
CA MET A 214 -10.19 15.09 8.36
C MET A 214 -11.48 14.60 9.03
N PRO A 215 -12.69 14.77 8.44
CA PRO A 215 -13.90 14.22 9.04
C PRO A 215 -13.84 12.71 9.25
N ILE A 216 -13.36 11.96 8.24
CA ILE A 216 -13.21 10.50 8.33
C ILE A 216 -12.12 10.13 9.35
N ALA A 217 -11.01 10.84 9.37
CA ALA A 217 -9.93 10.59 10.32
C ALA A 217 -10.38 10.78 11.78
N LEU A 218 -11.22 11.79 12.05
CA LEU A 218 -11.81 12.04 13.37
C LEU A 218 -12.81 10.93 13.74
N ASP A 219 -13.65 10.51 12.80
CA ASP A 219 -14.59 9.41 12.99
C ASP A 219 -13.85 8.08 13.29
N LEU A 220 -12.86 7.73 12.50
CA LEU A 220 -12.01 6.56 12.72
C LEU A 220 -11.30 6.63 14.09
N ARG A 221 -10.76 7.78 14.45
CA ARG A 221 -10.13 7.97 15.74
C ARG A 221 -11.13 7.74 16.89
N ASN A 222 -12.31 8.35 16.81
CA ASN A 222 -13.34 8.20 17.85
C ASN A 222 -13.85 6.76 17.96
N ARG A 223 -13.97 6.08 16.81
CA ARG A 223 -14.45 4.70 16.71
C ARG A 223 -13.48 3.68 17.29
N TYR A 224 -12.18 3.89 17.10
CA TYR A 224 -11.14 2.92 17.43
C TYR A 224 -10.24 3.31 18.62
N ALA A 225 -10.29 4.55 19.11
CA ALA A 225 -9.44 5.01 20.22
C ALA A 225 -9.54 4.12 21.47
N SER A 226 -10.74 3.66 21.82
CA SER A 226 -10.99 2.78 22.97
C SER A 226 -10.78 1.28 22.68
N LYS A 227 -10.55 0.92 21.40
CA LYS A 227 -10.48 -0.47 20.93
C LYS A 227 -9.06 -0.92 20.55
N GLY A 228 -8.04 -0.13 20.86
CA GLY A 228 -6.65 -0.43 20.54
C GLY A 228 -6.05 0.48 19.45
N GLY A 229 -6.75 1.54 19.01
CA GLY A 229 -6.23 2.48 18.02
C GLY A 229 -5.86 1.82 16.68
N PHE A 230 -4.63 1.98 16.23
CA PHE A 230 -4.15 1.44 14.94
C PHE A 230 -4.20 -0.09 14.86
N SER A 231 -4.03 -0.81 15.97
CA SER A 231 -4.09 -2.27 15.98
C SER A 231 -5.51 -2.82 15.82
N ALA A 232 -6.54 -1.97 15.94
CA ALA A 232 -7.94 -2.35 15.72
C ALA A 232 -8.37 -2.28 14.25
N VAL A 233 -7.46 -1.94 13.34
CA VAL A 233 -7.73 -1.76 11.92
C VAL A 233 -6.75 -2.57 11.09
N VAL A 234 -7.26 -3.26 10.08
CA VAL A 234 -6.50 -4.03 9.10
C VAL A 234 -6.63 -3.35 7.74
N ILE A 235 -5.54 -3.36 6.99
CA ILE A 235 -5.50 -2.90 5.61
C ILE A 235 -5.62 -4.09 4.68
N LYS A 236 -6.63 -4.07 3.82
CA LYS A 236 -6.68 -4.94 2.64
C LYS A 236 -6.52 -4.09 1.39
N LEU A 237 -5.95 -4.66 0.37
CA LEU A 237 -5.79 -3.98 -0.91
C LEU A 237 -6.67 -4.62 -1.96
N ARG A 238 -7.31 -3.79 -2.78
CA ARG A 238 -7.89 -4.19 -4.04
C ARG A 238 -6.99 -3.65 -5.15
N LEU A 239 -6.45 -4.56 -5.94
CA LEU A 239 -5.57 -4.25 -7.06
C LEU A 239 -6.36 -3.63 -8.21
N SER A 240 -5.66 -3.10 -9.20
CA SER A 240 -6.27 -2.44 -10.37
C SER A 240 -7.08 -3.38 -11.25
N ASP A 241 -6.84 -4.69 -11.18
CA ASP A 241 -7.64 -5.74 -11.84
C ASP A 241 -8.93 -6.11 -11.08
N GLY A 242 -9.15 -5.53 -9.89
CA GLY A 242 -10.29 -5.78 -9.02
C GLY A 242 -10.10 -6.93 -8.03
N GLN A 243 -9.00 -7.65 -8.08
CA GLN A 243 -8.71 -8.72 -7.13
C GLN A 243 -8.33 -8.17 -5.76
N ILE A 244 -8.68 -8.90 -4.71
CA ILE A 244 -8.24 -8.59 -3.35
C ILE A 244 -6.88 -9.25 -3.12
N TYR A 245 -5.90 -8.44 -2.75
CA TYR A 245 -4.57 -8.93 -2.40
C TYR A 245 -4.62 -9.86 -1.19
N ALA A 246 -3.91 -10.98 -1.27
CA ALA A 246 -4.03 -12.07 -0.30
C ALA A 246 -3.49 -11.71 1.10
N SER A 247 -2.47 -10.85 1.17
CA SER A 247 -1.85 -10.47 2.44
C SER A 247 -2.48 -9.22 3.02
N GLU A 248 -2.67 -9.23 4.34
CA GLU A 248 -3.18 -8.08 5.08
C GLU A 248 -2.03 -7.17 5.55
N GLY A 249 -2.27 -5.86 5.47
CA GLY A 249 -1.38 -4.84 5.98
C GLY A 249 -1.81 -4.31 7.33
N LYS A 250 -0.90 -3.59 7.98
CA LYS A 250 -1.13 -2.93 9.28
C LYS A 250 -0.84 -1.45 9.15
N LEU A 251 -1.62 -0.63 9.85
CA LEU A 251 -1.32 0.79 9.99
C LEU A 251 -0.02 0.98 10.77
N ASP A 252 0.85 1.83 10.24
CA ASP A 252 2.18 2.12 10.78
C ASP A 252 2.30 3.57 11.20
N TYR A 253 1.73 4.49 10.41
CA TYR A 253 1.94 5.91 10.63
C TYR A 253 0.74 6.74 10.16
N VAL A 254 0.44 7.79 10.92
CA VAL A 254 -0.49 8.86 10.53
C VAL A 254 0.26 10.18 10.64
N SER A 255 0.20 11.00 9.58
CA SER A 255 0.86 12.31 9.57
C SER A 255 0.36 13.18 10.73
N PRO A 256 1.25 13.87 11.44
CA PRO A 256 0.86 14.88 12.44
C PRO A 256 0.37 16.20 11.80
N THR A 257 0.54 16.34 10.49
CA THR A 257 0.16 17.54 9.73
C THR A 257 -0.91 17.23 8.71
N VAL A 258 -1.87 18.13 8.58
CA VAL A 258 -2.93 18.09 7.57
C VAL A 258 -2.42 18.78 6.32
N ALA A 259 -2.69 18.22 5.15
CA ALA A 259 -2.36 18.85 3.88
C ALA A 259 -3.28 20.05 3.64
N GLU A 260 -2.71 21.24 3.53
CA GLU A 260 -3.42 22.52 3.48
C GLU A 260 -4.41 22.63 2.30
N ASN A 261 -4.06 22.02 1.16
CA ASN A 261 -4.86 22.13 -0.07
C ASN A 261 -6.04 21.17 -0.15
N THR A 262 -6.04 20.08 0.62
CA THR A 262 -7.00 18.99 0.49
C THR A 262 -7.72 18.62 1.77
N ASP A 263 -7.36 19.22 2.90
CA ASP A 263 -7.85 18.89 4.26
C ASP A 263 -7.78 17.38 4.54
N THR A 264 -6.65 16.77 4.18
CA THR A 264 -6.41 15.33 4.35
C THR A 264 -5.19 15.05 5.20
N LEU A 265 -5.24 13.96 5.95
CA LEU A 265 -4.11 13.36 6.65
C LEU A 265 -3.51 12.26 5.79
N THR A 266 -2.20 12.25 5.64
CA THR A 266 -1.51 11.12 5.02
C THR A 266 -1.40 9.99 6.03
N VAL A 267 -1.94 8.85 5.64
CA VAL A 267 -1.87 7.60 6.41
C VAL A 267 -0.99 6.60 5.66
N ARG A 268 -0.19 5.87 6.42
CA ARG A 268 0.72 4.86 5.89
C ARG A 268 0.48 3.52 6.58
N GLY A 269 0.45 2.48 5.79
CA GLY A 269 0.47 1.11 6.26
C GLY A 269 1.67 0.35 5.73
N VAL A 270 1.99 -0.74 6.39
CA VAL A 270 3.00 -1.73 5.98
C VAL A 270 2.29 -2.99 5.53
N ILE A 271 2.65 -3.49 4.38
CA ILE A 271 2.08 -4.71 3.82
C ILE A 271 3.18 -5.64 3.31
N PRO A 272 3.13 -6.95 3.60
CA PRO A 272 4.06 -7.92 3.02
C PRO A 272 3.87 -8.00 1.50
N ASN A 273 4.98 -8.16 0.78
CA ASN A 273 4.98 -8.38 -0.67
C ASN A 273 5.80 -9.61 -0.99
N THR A 274 5.33 -10.76 -0.54
CA THR A 274 6.05 -12.03 -0.66
C THR A 274 6.11 -12.52 -2.10
N VAL A 275 7.11 -13.33 -2.40
CA VAL A 275 7.24 -13.97 -3.71
C VAL A 275 6.08 -14.92 -3.94
N LEU A 276 5.49 -14.88 -5.12
CA LEU A 276 4.38 -15.75 -5.52
C LEU A 276 4.79 -17.23 -5.50
N PRO A 277 3.87 -18.12 -5.09
CA PRO A 277 4.15 -19.56 -5.05
C PRO A 277 4.61 -20.09 -6.41
N GLY A 278 5.75 -20.77 -6.43
CA GLY A 278 6.32 -21.39 -7.64
C GLY A 278 7.23 -20.48 -8.46
N MET A 279 7.37 -19.19 -8.10
CA MET A 279 8.31 -18.25 -8.74
C MET A 279 9.56 -18.06 -7.89
N LYS A 280 10.64 -17.60 -8.53
CA LYS A 280 11.87 -17.22 -7.81
C LYS A 280 11.93 -15.71 -7.65
N ALA A 281 12.49 -15.28 -6.53
CA ALA A 281 12.77 -13.86 -6.30
C ALA A 281 13.62 -13.30 -7.46
N GLY A 282 13.23 -12.13 -7.99
CA GLY A 282 13.92 -11.50 -9.10
C GLY A 282 13.40 -11.86 -10.49
N GLU A 283 12.56 -12.88 -10.62
CA GLU A 283 11.87 -13.14 -11.89
C GLU A 283 10.81 -12.04 -12.16
N PRO A 284 10.60 -11.65 -13.42
CA PRO A 284 9.54 -10.70 -13.77
C PRO A 284 8.17 -11.22 -13.31
N GLY A 285 7.41 -10.40 -12.57
CA GLY A 285 6.10 -10.80 -12.05
C GLY A 285 6.14 -11.73 -10.84
N SER A 286 7.31 -11.95 -10.22
CA SER A 286 7.44 -12.78 -9.02
C SER A 286 6.76 -12.22 -7.78
N ARG A 287 6.37 -10.93 -7.80
CA ARG A 287 5.65 -10.23 -6.73
C ARG A 287 4.49 -9.45 -7.33
N GLU A 288 3.39 -9.39 -6.61
CA GLU A 288 2.18 -8.72 -7.11
C GLU A 288 2.27 -7.19 -6.99
N LEU A 289 2.82 -6.68 -5.86
CA LEU A 289 2.88 -5.25 -5.65
C LEU A 289 4.15 -4.66 -6.26
N THR A 290 3.95 -3.57 -6.99
CA THR A 290 5.03 -2.82 -7.62
C THR A 290 5.13 -1.41 -7.04
N ASP A 291 6.36 -0.92 -6.85
CA ASP A 291 6.60 0.43 -6.38
C ASP A 291 5.99 1.48 -7.31
N GLY A 292 5.18 2.37 -6.75
CA GLY A 292 4.46 3.41 -7.49
C GLY A 292 3.07 3.03 -7.97
N GLU A 293 2.63 1.79 -7.81
CA GLU A 293 1.32 1.28 -8.22
C GLU A 293 0.20 1.93 -7.42
N PHE A 294 -0.92 2.24 -8.10
CA PHE A 294 -2.15 2.68 -7.44
C PHE A 294 -3.00 1.48 -7.05
N VAL A 295 -3.53 1.52 -5.85
CA VAL A 295 -4.39 0.48 -5.29
C VAL A 295 -5.57 1.10 -4.57
N THR A 296 -6.68 0.36 -4.45
CA THR A 296 -7.75 0.74 -3.53
C THR A 296 -7.47 0.12 -2.16
N VAL A 297 -7.31 0.98 -1.19
CA VAL A 297 -7.10 0.60 0.22
C VAL A 297 -8.45 0.40 0.89
N LEU A 298 -8.69 -0.79 1.40
CA LEU A 298 -9.84 -1.16 2.18
C LEU A 298 -9.43 -1.19 3.65
N LEU A 299 -9.92 -0.23 4.42
CA LEU A 299 -9.63 -0.12 5.84
C LEU A 299 -10.75 -0.80 6.62
N GLU A 300 -10.48 -1.96 7.18
CA GLU A 300 -11.45 -2.78 7.90
C GLU A 300 -11.20 -2.79 9.40
N GLY A 301 -12.27 -2.65 10.17
CA GLY A 301 -12.19 -2.87 11.63
C GLY A 301 -12.01 -4.34 11.95
N VAL A 302 -11.04 -4.68 12.80
CA VAL A 302 -10.80 -6.07 13.24
C VAL A 302 -12.00 -6.65 14.00
N GLN A 303 -12.74 -5.78 14.71
CA GLN A 303 -13.94 -6.20 15.45
C GLN A 303 -15.21 -5.78 14.71
N PRO A 304 -16.10 -6.73 14.36
CA PRO A 304 -17.38 -6.40 13.78
C PRO A 304 -18.22 -5.61 14.79
N ILE A 305 -19.00 -4.67 14.29
CA ILE A 305 -19.97 -3.93 15.07
C ILE A 305 -21.35 -4.55 14.92
N VAL A 306 -22.13 -4.54 16.02
CA VAL A 306 -23.51 -5.01 16.02
C VAL A 306 -24.41 -3.83 15.68
N VAL A 307 -25.08 -3.91 14.53
CA VAL A 307 -25.97 -2.86 14.02
C VAL A 307 -27.31 -3.44 13.62
N LEU A 308 -28.35 -2.60 13.58
CA LEU A 308 -29.64 -2.99 13.04
C LEU A 308 -29.53 -2.99 11.50
N GLY A 309 -29.63 -4.16 10.90
CA GLY A 309 -29.48 -4.37 9.45
C GLY A 309 -30.79 -4.81 8.79
N ILE A 310 -31.02 -4.29 7.59
CA ILE A 310 -32.08 -4.74 6.68
C ILE A 310 -31.49 -4.92 5.28
N PRO A 311 -32.09 -5.76 4.41
CA PRO A 311 -31.65 -5.85 3.03
C PRO A 311 -31.69 -4.49 2.35
N ARG A 312 -30.62 -4.12 1.62
CA ARG A 312 -30.56 -2.82 0.92
C ARG A 312 -31.69 -2.65 -0.11
N ALA A 313 -32.18 -3.76 -0.67
CA ALA A 313 -33.31 -3.77 -1.59
C ALA A 313 -34.65 -3.28 -0.94
N ALA A 314 -34.75 -3.29 0.39
CA ALA A 314 -35.92 -2.81 1.12
C ALA A 314 -35.96 -1.28 1.28
N VAL A 315 -34.86 -0.59 1.03
CA VAL A 315 -34.76 0.86 1.21
C VAL A 315 -35.21 1.58 -0.06
N LEU A 316 -36.11 2.53 0.13
CA LEU A 316 -36.62 3.44 -0.89
C LEU A 316 -36.23 4.87 -0.51
N SER A 317 -36.04 5.71 -1.53
CA SER A 317 -35.70 7.12 -1.34
C SER A 317 -36.67 8.01 -2.11
N ASP A 318 -37.06 9.13 -1.49
CA ASP A 318 -37.85 10.16 -2.12
C ASP A 318 -37.29 11.56 -1.78
N GLN A 319 -38.00 12.63 -2.14
CA GLN A 319 -37.59 14.02 -1.88
C GLN A 319 -37.45 14.36 -0.38
N GLN A 320 -38.05 13.55 0.52
CA GLN A 320 -38.02 13.75 1.96
C GLN A 320 -36.96 12.88 2.66
N GLY A 321 -36.21 12.03 1.91
CA GLY A 321 -35.18 11.14 2.43
C GLY A 321 -35.48 9.66 2.26
N ASP A 322 -34.77 8.83 3.01
CA ASP A 322 -34.88 7.38 2.94
C ASP A 322 -36.03 6.86 3.81
N TYR A 323 -36.71 5.84 3.27
CA TYR A 323 -37.81 5.20 3.98
C TYR A 323 -37.92 3.71 3.65
N VAL A 324 -38.67 2.99 4.48
CA VAL A 324 -39.02 1.59 4.28
C VAL A 324 -40.52 1.40 4.47
N TYR A 325 -41.05 0.32 3.91
CA TYR A 325 -42.39 -0.15 4.27
C TYR A 325 -42.30 -1.14 5.42
N VAL A 326 -42.95 -0.81 6.54
CA VAL A 326 -43.08 -1.70 7.71
C VAL A 326 -44.49 -2.27 7.70
N VAL A 327 -44.64 -3.56 8.01
CA VAL A 327 -45.93 -4.25 8.16
C VAL A 327 -46.35 -4.19 9.61
N ASP A 328 -47.51 -3.59 9.87
CA ASP A 328 -48.09 -3.51 11.25
C ASP A 328 -48.82 -4.81 11.68
N ALA A 329 -49.26 -4.83 12.92
CA ALA A 329 -50.00 -5.98 13.49
C ALA A 329 -51.32 -6.30 12.75
N GLN A 330 -51.84 -5.38 11.94
CA GLN A 330 -53.05 -5.56 11.13
C GLN A 330 -52.73 -5.89 9.65
N ASN A 331 -51.45 -6.27 9.38
CA ASN A 331 -50.93 -6.54 8.04
C ASN A 331 -51.07 -5.36 7.07
N LYS A 332 -50.98 -4.12 7.54
CA LYS A 332 -50.98 -2.93 6.69
C LYS A 332 -49.57 -2.44 6.48
N ALA A 333 -49.26 -2.06 5.25
CA ALA A 333 -47.97 -1.43 4.88
C ALA A 333 -47.97 0.05 5.34
N GLN A 334 -47.00 0.43 6.17
CA GLN A 334 -46.82 1.81 6.64
C GLN A 334 -45.47 2.33 6.21
N ILE A 335 -45.41 3.59 5.74
CA ILE A 335 -44.15 4.27 5.50
C ILE A 335 -43.49 4.59 6.83
N ARG A 336 -42.22 4.18 6.96
CA ARG A 336 -41.38 4.53 8.08
C ARG A 336 -40.13 5.22 7.57
N ARG A 337 -39.91 6.50 7.95
CA ARG A 337 -38.70 7.25 7.66
C ARG A 337 -37.55 6.68 8.47
N ILE A 338 -36.41 6.51 7.85
CA ILE A 338 -35.21 5.96 8.47
C ILE A 338 -34.02 6.86 8.18
N GLN A 339 -33.02 6.78 9.07
CA GLN A 339 -31.70 7.31 8.81
C GLN A 339 -30.75 6.15 8.57
N LEU A 340 -30.06 6.20 7.45
CA LEU A 340 -29.08 5.18 7.10
C LEU A 340 -27.72 5.53 7.72
N GLY A 341 -27.06 4.50 8.26
CA GLY A 341 -25.64 4.52 8.59
C GLY A 341 -24.78 4.01 7.43
N GLN A 342 -23.50 3.76 7.69
CA GLN A 342 -22.61 3.12 6.72
C GLN A 342 -23.14 1.73 6.37
N SER A 343 -23.59 1.59 5.14
CA SER A 343 -24.24 0.38 4.63
C SER A 343 -23.28 -0.41 3.73
N THR A 344 -23.43 -1.73 3.72
CA THR A 344 -22.73 -2.60 2.76
C THR A 344 -23.52 -2.68 1.44
N PRO A 345 -22.96 -3.27 0.38
CA PRO A 345 -23.70 -3.46 -0.88
C PRO A 345 -24.98 -4.28 -0.73
N THR A 346 -25.04 -5.19 0.25
CA THR A 346 -26.18 -6.10 0.47
C THR A 346 -27.06 -5.69 1.66
N THR A 347 -26.50 -5.03 2.67
CA THR A 347 -27.18 -4.69 3.94
C THR A 347 -27.18 -3.19 4.16
N ALA A 348 -28.35 -2.61 4.35
CA ALA A 348 -28.51 -1.24 4.81
C ALA A 348 -28.51 -1.21 6.34
N VAL A 349 -27.63 -0.39 6.91
CA VAL A 349 -27.55 -0.13 8.36
C VAL A 349 -28.53 0.97 8.69
N VAL A 350 -29.45 0.71 9.63
CA VAL A 350 -30.38 1.72 10.11
C VAL A 350 -29.87 2.27 11.43
N SER A 351 -29.55 3.57 11.43
CA SER A 351 -29.10 4.28 12.64
C SER A 351 -30.27 4.81 13.47
N ASP A 352 -31.37 5.17 12.81
CA ASP A 352 -32.59 5.65 13.49
C ASP A 352 -33.84 5.39 12.65
N GLY A 353 -35.03 5.35 13.30
CA GLY A 353 -36.32 5.24 12.64
C GLY A 353 -36.89 3.83 12.55
N LEU A 354 -36.15 2.76 12.90
CA LEU A 354 -36.62 1.37 12.88
C LEU A 354 -36.29 0.66 14.18
N LYS A 355 -37.14 -0.23 14.63
CA LYS A 355 -36.93 -1.04 15.84
C LYS A 355 -36.59 -2.48 15.50
N GLU A 356 -35.82 -3.11 16.37
CA GLU A 356 -35.50 -4.53 16.25
C GLU A 356 -36.78 -5.36 16.29
N GLY A 357 -36.92 -6.33 15.40
CA GLY A 357 -38.07 -7.22 15.28
C GLY A 357 -39.17 -6.72 14.35
N GLU A 358 -39.16 -5.47 13.88
CA GLU A 358 -40.17 -4.97 12.93
C GLU A 358 -40.02 -5.70 11.58
N LEU A 359 -41.16 -5.96 10.93
CA LEU A 359 -41.21 -6.61 9.61
C LEU A 359 -41.11 -5.56 8.52
N VAL A 360 -40.06 -5.64 7.73
CA VAL A 360 -39.77 -4.72 6.60
C VAL A 360 -40.03 -5.43 5.27
N ILE A 361 -40.76 -4.78 4.36
CA ILE A 361 -41.00 -5.32 3.02
C ILE A 361 -39.70 -5.21 2.20
N SER A 362 -39.19 -6.33 1.70
CA SER A 362 -38.02 -6.40 0.85
C SER A 362 -38.32 -6.81 -0.59
N GLU A 363 -39.43 -7.48 -0.82
CA GLU A 363 -39.88 -7.92 -2.13
C GLU A 363 -41.33 -7.50 -2.38
N GLY A 364 -41.67 -7.19 -3.63
CA GLY A 364 -43.01 -6.75 -4.01
C GLY A 364 -43.31 -5.28 -3.65
N LEU A 365 -42.29 -4.47 -3.39
CA LEU A 365 -42.41 -3.04 -3.05
C LEU A 365 -43.30 -2.24 -4.01
N GLN A 366 -43.29 -2.59 -5.31
CA GLN A 366 -44.11 -1.94 -6.32
C GLN A 366 -45.63 -2.17 -6.15
N ARG A 367 -46.00 -3.21 -5.40
CA ARG A 367 -47.38 -3.59 -5.13
C ARG A 367 -47.90 -3.08 -3.79
N ALA A 368 -46.97 -2.73 -2.88
CA ALA A 368 -47.30 -2.22 -1.56
C ALA A 368 -47.69 -0.73 -1.67
N ARG A 369 -48.85 -0.36 -1.14
CA ARG A 369 -49.27 1.03 -1.00
C ARG A 369 -49.46 1.40 0.45
N PRO A 370 -49.10 2.63 0.84
CA PRO A 370 -49.27 3.07 2.22
C PRO A 370 -50.71 2.93 2.68
N GLY A 371 -50.92 2.28 3.85
CA GLY A 371 -52.24 2.06 4.45
C GLY A 371 -53.02 0.86 3.90
N GLU A 372 -52.60 0.23 2.81
CA GLU A 372 -53.25 -0.96 2.27
C GLU A 372 -52.81 -2.24 2.99
N THR A 373 -53.74 -3.20 3.07
CA THR A 373 -53.48 -4.54 3.67
C THR A 373 -52.65 -5.36 2.67
N VAL A 374 -51.58 -5.94 3.13
CA VAL A 374 -50.68 -6.81 2.36
C VAL A 374 -50.69 -8.25 2.95
N LEU A 375 -50.32 -9.24 2.15
CA LEU A 375 -50.12 -10.62 2.61
C LEU A 375 -48.64 -10.85 2.82
N PRO A 376 -48.10 -10.77 4.03
CA PRO A 376 -46.68 -10.96 4.30
C PRO A 376 -46.31 -12.43 4.19
N GLY A 377 -45.32 -12.73 3.39
CA GLY A 377 -44.62 -14.02 3.28
C GLY A 377 -43.10 -13.86 3.51
N PRO A 378 -42.40 -14.95 3.80
CA PRO A 378 -40.93 -14.87 3.91
C PRO A 378 -40.35 -14.43 2.58
N ALA A 379 -39.42 -13.46 2.62
CA ALA A 379 -38.65 -13.07 1.44
C ALA A 379 -37.68 -14.19 1.03
N THR A 380 -37.43 -14.28 -0.25
CA THR A 380 -36.40 -15.21 -0.77
C THR A 380 -35.03 -14.77 -0.23
N PRO A 381 -34.25 -15.64 0.43
CA PRO A 381 -32.94 -15.23 0.91
C PRO A 381 -32.09 -14.75 -0.28
N PRO A 382 -31.35 -13.65 -0.15
CA PRO A 382 -30.43 -13.23 -1.21
C PRO A 382 -29.47 -14.37 -1.50
N PRO A 383 -29.06 -14.56 -2.77
CA PRO A 383 -28.06 -15.58 -3.11
C PRO A 383 -26.84 -15.34 -2.21
N ALA A 384 -26.46 -16.37 -1.46
CA ALA A 384 -25.27 -16.33 -0.64
C ALA A 384 -24.10 -15.88 -1.53
N ALA A 385 -23.40 -14.83 -1.12
CA ALA A 385 -22.18 -14.41 -1.80
C ALA A 385 -21.30 -15.67 -1.93
N ALA A 386 -21.01 -16.07 -3.18
CA ALA A 386 -20.19 -17.23 -3.46
C ALA A 386 -18.88 -17.08 -2.69
N SER A 387 -18.68 -17.91 -1.68
CA SER A 387 -17.37 -18.06 -1.07
C SER A 387 -16.39 -18.41 -2.19
N PRO A 388 -15.23 -17.76 -2.30
CA PRO A 388 -14.23 -18.16 -3.29
C PRO A 388 -13.94 -19.63 -3.07
N ALA A 389 -14.19 -20.42 -4.12
CA ALA A 389 -13.94 -21.85 -4.12
C ALA A 389 -12.48 -22.08 -3.72
N SER A 390 -12.27 -22.77 -2.61
CA SER A 390 -10.97 -23.31 -2.24
C SER A 390 -10.53 -24.27 -3.35
N GLY A 391 -9.75 -23.76 -4.30
CA GLY A 391 -9.08 -24.56 -5.31
C GLY A 391 -8.09 -25.51 -4.62
N LYS A 392 -8.30 -26.79 -4.89
CA LYS A 392 -7.36 -27.87 -4.55
C LYS A 392 -6.07 -27.70 -5.33
#